data_7d3fd05fe74f5dd08efba6efff8fa77f
#
_entry.id   7d3fd05fe74f5dd08efba6efff8fa77f
#
_cell.length_a   1.000
_cell.length_b   1.000
_cell.length_c   1.000
_cell.angle_alpha   90.00
_cell.angle_beta   90.00
_cell.angle_gamma   90.00
#
_symmetry.space_group_name_H-M   'P 1'
#
loop_
_entity.id
_entity.type
_entity.pdbx_description
1 polymer ?
#
loop_
_entity_poly.entity_id
_entity_poly.type
_entity_poly.pdbx_seq_one_letter_code
_entity_poly.pdbx_strand_id
1 'polypeptide(L)'
;MALEYSSGSFQWASGDTAGTTKVVSDLSYQPKALKFWTNGQNGPNAAANGWYSFSMGFANSTTSRFCVTGFSANNSASAACTREANTSAILTVINNSTTQDGGLDLSALSSTGFTAIVRNQVANTVTVHWETWGGDDITDVTVGLIVAPTSVGTTALNAHGFSSSGTNQCVM
;
A
#
# COMPACT_ATOMS: atom_id res chain seq x y z
N MET A 1 6.82 25.72 10.51
CA MET A 1 6.28 24.73 9.57
C MET A 1 6.86 23.40 10.02
N ALA A 2 6.09 22.36 10.06
CA ALA A 2 6.51 21.08 10.62
C ALA A 2 6.18 19.96 9.67
N LEU A 3 7.03 18.92 9.62
CA LEU A 3 6.68 17.63 9.08
C LEU A 3 5.57 17.03 9.94
N GLU A 4 4.47 16.70 9.33
CA GLU A 4 3.33 16.05 9.97
C GLU A 4 3.37 14.55 9.68
N TYR A 5 3.10 13.74 10.71
CA TYR A 5 3.06 12.28 10.62
C TYR A 5 1.90 11.72 11.41
N SER A 6 1.25 10.73 10.87
CA SER A 6 0.21 9.95 11.55
C SER A 6 0.24 8.50 11.09
N SER A 7 -0.22 7.62 11.95
CA SER A 7 -0.36 6.20 11.65
C SER A 7 -1.61 5.63 12.28
N GLY A 8 -2.11 4.55 11.74
CA GLY A 8 -3.29 3.88 12.26
C GLY A 8 -3.60 2.58 11.53
N SER A 9 -4.81 2.11 11.75
CA SER A 9 -5.30 0.92 11.06
C SER A 9 -6.82 0.96 10.89
N PHE A 10 -7.31 0.20 9.91
CA PHE A 10 -8.73 -0.09 9.75
C PHE A 10 -8.94 -1.55 9.32
N GLN A 11 -10.15 -2.03 9.47
CA GLN A 11 -10.55 -3.35 9.00
C GLN A 11 -11.01 -3.27 7.54
N TRP A 12 -10.46 -4.11 6.69
CA TRP A 12 -11.02 -4.45 5.39
C TRP A 12 -11.76 -5.77 5.55
N ALA A 13 -13.06 -5.66 5.75
CA ALA A 13 -13.90 -6.80 6.11
C ALA A 13 -14.23 -7.67 4.88
N SER A 14 -14.40 -8.96 5.10
CA SER A 14 -14.86 -9.89 4.07
C SER A 14 -16.28 -9.58 3.53
N GLY A 15 -17.05 -8.75 4.25
CA GLY A 15 -18.35 -8.23 3.78
C GLY A 15 -18.25 -6.93 2.97
N ASP A 16 -17.07 -6.32 2.85
CA ASP A 16 -16.90 -5.07 2.11
C ASP A 16 -16.89 -5.37 0.61
N THR A 17 -17.98 -5.07 -0.07
CA THR A 17 -18.11 -5.25 -1.52
C THR A 17 -17.43 -4.13 -2.30
N ALA A 18 -17.25 -4.32 -3.61
CA ALA A 18 -16.70 -3.28 -4.47
C ALA A 18 -17.50 -1.96 -4.34
N GLY A 19 -16.79 -0.86 -4.17
CA GLY A 19 -17.37 0.46 -3.90
C GLY A 19 -17.44 0.83 -2.42
N THR A 20 -17.29 -0.12 -1.48
CA THR A 20 -17.19 0.20 -0.04
C THR A 20 -15.98 1.08 0.22
N THR A 21 -16.16 2.14 1.01
CA THR A 21 -15.09 3.09 1.35
C THR A 21 -14.64 2.97 2.80
N LYS A 22 -13.35 3.21 3.02
CA LYS A 22 -12.72 3.36 4.33
C LYS A 22 -12.17 4.78 4.43
N VAL A 23 -12.73 5.58 5.34
CA VAL A 23 -12.41 7.00 5.48
C VAL A 23 -11.56 7.20 6.72
N VAL A 24 -10.43 7.89 6.57
CA VAL A 24 -9.64 8.49 7.65
C VAL A 24 -9.76 9.99 7.48
N SER A 25 -10.31 10.69 8.47
CA SER A 25 -10.68 12.13 8.36
C SER A 25 -10.28 12.98 9.57
N ASP A 26 -9.47 12.43 10.45
CA ASP A 26 -9.09 13.04 11.74
C ASP A 26 -7.63 13.52 11.77
N LEU A 27 -6.99 13.60 10.61
CA LEU A 27 -5.65 14.17 10.50
C LEU A 27 -5.71 15.71 10.57
N SER A 28 -4.67 16.33 11.13
CA SER A 28 -4.52 17.79 11.16
C SER A 28 -3.98 18.38 9.84
N TYR A 29 -3.72 17.52 8.83
CA TYR A 29 -3.07 17.90 7.58
C TYR A 29 -3.57 17.05 6.41
N GLN A 30 -3.34 17.54 5.20
CA GLN A 30 -3.50 16.76 3.99
C GLN A 30 -2.30 15.81 3.80
N PRO A 31 -2.53 14.49 3.71
CA PRO A 31 -1.46 13.56 3.36
C PRO A 31 -0.88 13.85 1.99
N LYS A 32 0.45 13.85 1.90
CA LYS A 32 1.22 13.99 0.65
C LYS A 32 1.94 12.69 0.27
N ALA A 33 2.26 11.88 1.28
CA ALA A 33 2.79 10.54 1.10
C ALA A 33 2.03 9.57 1.99
N LEU A 34 1.69 8.40 1.46
CA LEU A 34 0.97 7.36 2.18
C LEU A 34 1.66 6.02 1.95
N LYS A 35 1.72 5.23 3.01
CA LYS A 35 2.14 3.83 2.98
C LYS A 35 1.04 2.98 3.61
N PHE A 36 0.79 1.84 3.01
CA PHE A 36 -0.19 0.86 3.46
C PHE A 36 0.46 -0.51 3.54
N TRP A 37 0.06 -1.32 4.49
CA TRP A 37 0.47 -2.72 4.53
C TRP A 37 -0.53 -3.59 5.27
N THR A 38 -0.49 -4.87 4.98
CA THR A 38 -1.20 -5.92 5.71
C THR A 38 -0.38 -7.20 5.71
N ASN A 39 -0.50 -7.98 6.77
CA ASN A 39 0.05 -9.33 6.85
C ASN A 39 -1.02 -10.40 6.65
N GLY A 40 -2.21 -10.02 6.18
CA GLY A 40 -3.33 -10.92 5.96
C GLY A 40 -4.07 -11.34 7.23
N GLN A 41 -3.78 -10.77 8.39
CA GLN A 41 -4.41 -11.13 9.67
C GLN A 41 -5.57 -10.20 10.03
N ASN A 42 -6.52 -10.75 10.76
CA ASN A 42 -7.76 -10.09 11.18
C ASN A 42 -7.64 -9.42 12.57
N GLY A 43 -6.50 -8.88 12.93
CA GLY A 43 -6.37 -8.12 14.18
C GLY A 43 -5.00 -8.24 14.83
N PRO A 44 -4.75 -7.44 15.87
CA PRO A 44 -3.51 -7.52 16.62
C PRO A 44 -3.42 -8.87 17.34
N ASN A 45 -2.24 -9.45 17.34
CA ASN A 45 -1.95 -10.76 17.96
C ASN A 45 -2.72 -11.96 17.35
N ALA A 46 -3.39 -11.78 16.21
CA ALA A 46 -3.96 -12.90 15.49
C ALA A 46 -2.83 -13.73 14.86
N ALA A 47 -2.91 -15.05 15.04
CA ALA A 47 -2.01 -15.99 14.41
C ALA A 47 -2.82 -16.91 13.48
N ALA A 48 -2.30 -17.16 12.29
CA ALA A 48 -2.87 -18.15 11.38
C ALA A 48 -1.81 -19.18 11.01
N ASN A 49 -2.25 -20.40 10.90
CA ASN A 49 -1.43 -21.50 10.39
C ASN A 49 -1.78 -21.77 8.93
N GLY A 50 -0.80 -22.15 8.15
CA GLY A 50 -1.01 -22.73 6.84
C GLY A 50 -0.83 -21.81 5.65
N TRP A 51 -0.78 -20.50 5.80
CA TRP A 51 -0.46 -19.57 4.72
C TRP A 51 0.07 -18.23 5.24
N TYR A 52 0.85 -17.58 4.41
CA TYR A 52 1.37 -16.24 4.63
C TYR A 52 0.94 -15.34 3.48
N SER A 53 0.40 -14.20 3.79
CA SER A 53 0.11 -13.14 2.82
C SER A 53 0.68 -11.84 3.34
N PHE A 54 1.36 -11.12 2.47
CA PHE A 54 1.88 -9.79 2.77
C PHE A 54 1.63 -8.88 1.58
N SER A 55 1.11 -7.72 1.85
CA SER A 55 1.00 -6.67 0.85
C SER A 55 1.50 -5.35 1.44
N MET A 56 2.22 -4.59 0.63
CA MET A 56 2.67 -3.25 0.96
C MET A 56 2.51 -2.34 -0.25
N GLY A 57 1.94 -1.17 -0.03
CA GLY A 57 1.70 -0.19 -1.07
C GLY A 57 2.04 1.22 -0.65
N PHE A 58 2.24 2.06 -1.65
CA PHE A 58 2.58 3.47 -1.52
C PHE A 58 1.72 4.30 -2.46
N ALA A 59 1.38 5.51 -2.04
CA ALA A 59 0.65 6.47 -2.86
C ALA A 59 1.04 7.91 -2.50
N ASN A 60 0.98 8.81 -3.47
CA ASN A 60 0.99 10.26 -3.25
C ASN A 60 -0.25 10.93 -3.88
N SER A 61 -1.01 10.17 -4.66
CA SER A 61 -2.26 10.62 -5.27
C SER A 61 -3.13 9.41 -5.65
N THR A 62 -4.34 9.67 -6.11
CA THR A 62 -5.25 8.63 -6.61
C THR A 62 -4.81 8.01 -7.94
N THR A 63 -3.82 8.59 -8.60
CA THR A 63 -3.27 8.11 -9.88
C THR A 63 -1.81 7.66 -9.80
N SER A 64 -1.07 8.11 -8.79
CA SER A 64 0.33 7.73 -8.56
C SER A 64 0.41 6.86 -7.31
N ARG A 65 0.34 5.57 -7.52
CA ARG A 65 0.32 4.55 -6.48
C ARG A 65 0.79 3.20 -7.03
N PHE A 66 1.29 2.37 -6.15
CA PHE A 66 1.59 0.98 -6.46
C PHE A 66 1.59 0.13 -5.19
N CYS A 67 1.49 -1.18 -5.35
CA CYS A 67 1.74 -2.13 -4.29
C CYS A 67 2.52 -3.35 -4.77
N VAL A 68 3.12 -4.03 -3.81
CA VAL A 68 3.73 -5.34 -3.99
C VAL A 68 3.08 -6.31 -3.01
N THR A 69 2.82 -7.52 -3.48
CA THR A 69 2.13 -8.54 -2.71
C THR A 69 2.83 -9.88 -2.85
N GLY A 70 2.95 -10.60 -1.76
CA GLY A 70 3.46 -11.95 -1.70
C GLY A 70 2.49 -12.88 -0.97
N PHE A 71 2.40 -14.10 -1.46
CA PHE A 71 1.63 -15.18 -0.86
C PHE A 71 2.47 -16.47 -0.82
N SER A 72 2.38 -17.19 0.27
CA SER A 72 2.97 -18.53 0.39
C SER A 72 2.02 -19.41 1.20
N ALA A 73 1.69 -20.58 0.68
CA ALA A 73 0.93 -21.58 1.41
C ALA A 73 1.86 -22.65 1.98
N ASN A 74 1.65 -22.97 3.24
CA ASN A 74 2.24 -24.13 3.88
C ASN A 74 1.39 -25.37 3.59
N ASN A 75 2.00 -26.54 3.58
CA ASN A 75 1.28 -27.81 3.42
C ASN A 75 0.55 -28.01 2.06
N SER A 76 1.06 -27.40 1.01
CA SER A 76 0.63 -27.69 -0.37
C SER A 76 1.52 -28.78 -0.97
N ALA A 77 0.92 -29.72 -1.72
CA ALA A 77 1.65 -30.76 -2.45
C ALA A 77 2.60 -30.21 -3.54
N SER A 78 2.39 -28.97 -3.92
CA SER A 78 3.30 -28.16 -4.75
C SER A 78 3.56 -26.83 -4.05
N ALA A 79 4.78 -26.30 -4.14
CA ALA A 79 5.11 -25.01 -3.56
C ALA A 79 4.21 -23.92 -4.14
N ALA A 80 3.24 -23.44 -3.34
CA ALA A 80 2.37 -22.35 -3.72
C ALA A 80 3.00 -21.06 -3.19
N CYS A 81 3.79 -20.39 -4.05
CA CYS A 81 4.35 -19.08 -3.79
C CYS A 81 3.99 -18.17 -4.95
N THR A 82 3.28 -17.10 -4.66
CA THR A 82 2.80 -16.14 -5.65
C THR A 82 3.23 -14.73 -5.25
N ARG A 83 3.56 -13.90 -6.24
CA ARG A 83 3.89 -12.49 -6.06
C ARG A 83 3.23 -11.66 -7.15
N GLU A 84 2.88 -10.44 -6.79
CA GLU A 84 2.30 -9.45 -7.69
C GLU A 84 2.94 -8.08 -7.44
N ALA A 85 3.06 -7.28 -8.49
CA ALA A 85 3.27 -5.85 -8.41
C ALA A 85 2.14 -5.16 -9.19
N ASN A 86 1.43 -4.24 -8.55
CA ASN A 86 0.23 -3.61 -9.11
C ASN A 86 0.35 -2.09 -9.02
N THR A 87 0.10 -1.40 -10.13
CA THR A 87 0.15 0.07 -10.24
C THR A 87 -1.24 0.73 -10.18
N SER A 88 -2.28 -0.06 -9.96
CA SER A 88 -3.67 0.39 -9.95
C SER A 88 -4.36 0.20 -8.59
N ALA A 89 -3.57 -0.19 -7.56
CA ALA A 89 -4.05 -0.43 -6.22
C ALA A 89 -3.04 0.03 -5.18
N ILE A 90 -3.50 0.31 -3.97
CA ILE A 90 -2.65 0.56 -2.80
C ILE A 90 -2.37 -0.72 -2.01
N LEU A 91 -3.21 -1.73 -2.12
CA LEU A 91 -3.00 -3.08 -1.60
C LEU A 91 -3.74 -4.09 -2.47
N THR A 92 -3.13 -5.25 -2.66
CA THR A 92 -3.80 -6.44 -3.20
C THR A 92 -3.63 -7.60 -2.23
N VAL A 93 -4.61 -8.48 -2.20
CA VAL A 93 -4.50 -9.80 -1.58
C VAL A 93 -4.58 -10.82 -2.68
N ILE A 94 -3.64 -11.73 -2.72
CA ILE A 94 -3.58 -12.81 -3.71
C ILE A 94 -3.68 -14.16 -3.00
N ASN A 95 -4.18 -15.16 -3.70
CA ASN A 95 -4.28 -16.53 -3.22
C ASN A 95 -3.30 -17.47 -3.95
N ASN A 96 -3.34 -18.74 -3.62
CA ASN A 96 -2.48 -19.77 -4.18
C ASN A 96 -2.68 -20.04 -5.68
N SER A 97 -3.73 -19.52 -6.29
CA SER A 97 -4.04 -19.73 -7.71
C SER A 97 -3.62 -18.55 -8.60
N THR A 98 -2.81 -17.62 -8.11
CA THR A 98 -2.47 -16.37 -8.80
C THR A 98 -3.66 -15.41 -9.02
N THR A 99 -4.81 -15.74 -8.45
CA THR A 99 -6.01 -14.91 -8.56
C THR A 99 -5.96 -13.84 -7.47
N GLN A 100 -6.27 -12.62 -7.85
CA GLN A 100 -6.46 -11.53 -6.90
C GLN A 100 -7.71 -11.84 -6.05
N ASP A 101 -7.49 -12.05 -4.75
CA ASP A 101 -8.52 -12.32 -3.76
C ASP A 101 -9.11 -11.03 -3.18
N GLY A 102 -8.39 -9.92 -3.29
CA GLY A 102 -8.85 -8.61 -2.86
C GLY A 102 -8.05 -7.48 -3.49
N GLY A 103 -8.69 -6.33 -3.69
CA GLY A 103 -8.08 -5.11 -4.21
C GLY A 103 -8.59 -3.88 -3.45
N LEU A 104 -7.68 -3.11 -2.86
CA LEU A 104 -7.95 -1.84 -2.20
C LEU A 104 -7.21 -0.73 -2.94
N ASP A 105 -7.91 0.36 -3.21
CA ASP A 105 -7.36 1.49 -3.93
C ASP A 105 -7.55 2.80 -3.15
N LEU A 106 -6.81 3.84 -3.53
CA LEU A 106 -6.99 5.20 -3.01
C LEU A 106 -7.99 5.94 -3.91
N SER A 107 -9.10 6.42 -3.33
CA SER A 107 -10.13 7.14 -4.08
C SER A 107 -10.08 8.64 -3.90
N ALA A 108 -9.62 9.14 -2.76
CA ALA A 108 -9.50 10.56 -2.49
C ALA A 108 -8.43 10.88 -1.45
N LEU A 109 -7.87 12.09 -1.57
CA LEU A 109 -7.15 12.80 -0.52
C LEU A 109 -7.95 14.03 -0.14
N SER A 110 -8.04 14.31 1.15
CA SER A 110 -8.70 15.51 1.70
C SER A 110 -7.71 16.33 2.53
N SER A 111 -8.11 17.53 2.92
CA SER A 111 -7.29 18.38 3.80
C SER A 111 -7.01 17.77 5.17
N THR A 112 -7.79 16.75 5.58
CA THR A 112 -7.72 16.12 6.90
C THR A 112 -7.63 14.60 6.83
N GLY A 113 -7.27 14.02 5.67
CA GLY A 113 -7.18 12.58 5.57
C GLY A 113 -7.23 12.01 4.17
N PHE A 114 -7.69 10.77 4.10
CA PHE A 114 -7.80 10.04 2.84
C PHE A 114 -9.01 9.08 2.84
N THR A 115 -9.40 8.66 1.66
CA THR A 115 -10.43 7.63 1.46
C THR A 115 -9.85 6.49 0.63
N ALA A 116 -9.83 5.30 1.20
CA ALA A 116 -9.59 4.07 0.45
C ALA A 116 -10.93 3.48 -0.04
N ILE A 117 -10.90 2.79 -1.17
CA ILE A 117 -12.07 2.17 -1.78
C ILE A 117 -11.78 0.70 -2.12
N VAL A 118 -12.69 -0.18 -1.79
CA VAL A 118 -12.63 -1.58 -2.17
C VAL A 118 -12.91 -1.72 -3.67
N ARG A 119 -11.99 -2.30 -4.42
CA ARG A 119 -12.15 -2.66 -5.83
C ARG A 119 -12.57 -4.09 -6.01
N ASN A 120 -12.01 -4.96 -5.17
CA ASN A 120 -12.37 -6.36 -5.12
C ASN A 120 -12.46 -6.80 -3.66
N GLN A 121 -13.48 -7.59 -3.33
CA GLN A 121 -13.77 -8.09 -1.99
C GLN A 121 -12.70 -9.10 -1.55
N VAL A 122 -12.29 -9.06 -0.28
CA VAL A 122 -11.44 -10.11 0.32
C VAL A 122 -12.28 -11.28 0.82
N ALA A 123 -11.77 -12.50 0.69
CA ALA A 123 -12.44 -13.69 1.25
C ALA A 123 -12.43 -13.68 2.78
N ASN A 124 -11.35 -13.17 3.38
CA ASN A 124 -11.21 -13.09 4.83
C ASN A 124 -10.92 -11.65 5.24
N THR A 125 -11.51 -11.20 6.34
CA THR A 125 -11.24 -9.88 6.91
C THR A 125 -9.75 -9.76 7.22
N VAL A 126 -9.16 -8.64 6.83
CA VAL A 126 -7.76 -8.32 7.12
C VAL A 126 -7.64 -6.94 7.78
N THR A 127 -6.63 -6.78 8.62
CA THR A 127 -6.28 -5.48 9.16
C THR A 127 -5.31 -4.80 8.20
N VAL A 128 -5.68 -3.60 7.78
CA VAL A 128 -4.84 -2.70 7.00
C VAL A 128 -4.22 -1.68 7.93
N HIS A 129 -2.91 -1.61 7.94
CA HIS A 129 -2.15 -0.56 8.63
C HIS A 129 -1.79 0.53 7.62
N TRP A 130 -1.67 1.75 8.11
CA TRP A 130 -1.30 2.88 7.30
C TRP A 130 -0.38 3.86 8.05
N GLU A 131 0.45 4.53 7.29
CA GLU A 131 1.27 5.65 7.70
C GLU A 131 1.09 6.78 6.69
N THR A 132 1.06 8.01 7.17
CA THR A 132 0.96 9.19 6.32
C THR A 132 1.93 10.27 6.75
N TRP A 133 2.42 10.98 5.76
CA TRP A 133 3.28 12.15 5.93
C TRP A 133 2.68 13.33 5.17
N GLY A 134 2.75 14.51 5.74
CA GLY A 134 2.25 15.75 5.17
C GLY A 134 2.93 16.97 5.77
N GLY A 135 2.24 18.10 5.70
CA GLY A 135 2.76 19.37 6.17
C GLY A 135 3.50 20.16 5.08
N ASP A 136 3.78 21.42 5.38
CA ASP A 136 4.32 22.36 4.39
C ASP A 136 5.78 22.07 4.02
N ASP A 137 6.50 21.33 4.88
CA ASP A 137 7.91 20.98 4.63
C ASP A 137 8.06 19.88 3.56
N ILE A 138 6.98 19.15 3.24
CA ILE A 138 6.98 18.21 2.13
C ILE A 138 6.51 18.95 0.87
N THR A 139 7.43 19.23 -0.02
CA THR A 139 7.15 19.94 -1.28
C THR A 139 6.93 18.99 -2.46
N ASP A 140 7.63 17.84 -2.43
CA ASP A 140 7.59 16.85 -3.50
C ASP A 140 7.59 15.43 -2.95
N VAL A 141 6.73 14.59 -3.51
CA VAL A 141 6.69 13.15 -3.25
C VAL A 141 6.53 12.41 -4.58
N THR A 142 7.41 11.49 -4.84
CA THR A 142 7.30 10.58 -5.98
C THR A 142 7.20 9.15 -5.50
N VAL A 143 6.24 8.41 -6.00
CA VAL A 143 6.10 6.96 -5.80
C VAL A 143 6.23 6.24 -7.15
N GLY A 144 6.90 5.10 -7.16
CA GLY A 144 7.10 4.36 -8.40
C GLY A 144 7.74 3.00 -8.19
N LEU A 145 7.77 2.22 -9.24
CA LEU A 145 8.45 0.93 -9.31
C LEU A 145 9.76 1.07 -10.07
N ILE A 146 10.80 0.45 -9.54
CA ILE A 146 12.08 0.33 -10.22
C ILE A 146 12.21 -1.10 -10.72
N VAL A 147 12.41 -1.25 -12.01
CA VAL A 147 12.72 -2.56 -12.60
C VAL A 147 14.20 -2.85 -12.38
N ALA A 148 14.50 -3.94 -11.67
CA ALA A 148 15.88 -4.38 -11.50
C ALA A 148 16.50 -4.70 -12.87
N PRO A 149 17.77 -4.31 -13.11
CA PRO A 149 18.45 -4.63 -14.36
C PRO A 149 18.59 -6.15 -14.51
N THR A 150 18.50 -6.64 -15.74
CA THR A 150 18.65 -8.07 -16.06
C THR A 150 20.11 -8.50 -16.14
N SER A 151 21.04 -7.57 -16.00
CA SER A 151 22.49 -7.80 -15.98
C SER A 151 23.13 -7.05 -14.80
N VAL A 152 24.34 -7.43 -14.43
CA VAL A 152 25.11 -6.69 -13.42
C VAL A 152 25.32 -5.26 -13.88
N GLY A 153 24.85 -4.30 -13.08
CA GLY A 153 24.94 -2.88 -13.40
C GLY A 153 24.27 -2.02 -12.35
N THR A 154 24.32 -0.72 -12.54
CA THR A 154 23.64 0.27 -11.68
C THR A 154 22.38 0.75 -12.38
N THR A 155 21.27 0.81 -11.64
CA THR A 155 20.06 1.49 -12.09
C THR A 155 20.10 2.91 -11.56
N ALA A 156 20.18 3.88 -12.47
CA ALA A 156 20.13 5.28 -12.06
C ALA A 156 18.67 5.68 -11.74
N LEU A 157 18.47 6.24 -10.56
CA LEU A 157 17.15 6.79 -10.13
C LEU A 157 16.94 8.22 -10.67
N ASN A 158 17.32 8.47 -11.91
CA ASN A 158 17.32 9.83 -12.48
C ASN A 158 15.94 10.40 -12.78
N ALA A 159 14.90 9.57 -12.75
CA ALA A 159 13.51 9.96 -13.07
C ALA A 159 12.62 10.07 -11.84
N HIS A 160 13.18 10.39 -10.67
CA HIS A 160 12.40 10.50 -9.44
C HIS A 160 11.61 11.82 -9.32
N GLY A 161 11.78 12.78 -10.26
CA GLY A 161 11.02 14.03 -10.27
C GLY A 161 11.43 15.06 -9.21
N PHE A 162 12.40 14.76 -8.35
CA PHE A 162 12.89 15.74 -7.37
C PHE A 162 13.72 16.81 -8.06
N SER A 163 13.43 18.06 -7.75
CA SER A 163 14.29 19.15 -8.20
C SER A 163 15.63 19.09 -7.47
N SER A 164 16.72 19.30 -8.19
CA SER A 164 18.08 19.31 -7.62
C SER A 164 18.33 20.44 -6.59
N SER A 165 17.36 21.33 -6.41
CA SER A 165 17.45 22.49 -5.52
C SER A 165 16.76 22.30 -4.16
N GLY A 166 16.12 21.15 -3.91
CA GLY A 166 15.47 20.86 -2.65
C GLY A 166 16.45 20.38 -1.58
N THR A 167 16.45 21.03 -0.41
CA THR A 167 17.31 20.68 0.72
C THR A 167 16.80 19.52 1.56
N ASN A 168 15.54 19.07 1.36
CA ASN A 168 14.91 18.03 2.16
C ASN A 168 14.25 16.99 1.25
N GLN A 169 15.03 16.08 0.71
CA GLN A 169 14.55 14.96 -0.12
C GLN A 169 14.58 13.67 0.70
N CYS A 170 13.46 12.97 0.75
CA CYS A 170 13.36 11.63 1.33
C CYS A 170 12.93 10.63 0.25
N VAL A 171 13.73 9.59 0.04
CA VAL A 171 13.38 8.44 -0.79
C VAL A 171 12.96 7.31 0.15
N MET A 172 11.74 6.84 0.01
CA MET A 172 11.21 5.71 0.78
C MET A 172 11.10 4.48 -0.11
#